data_0ea5d34baa38f3147bd27dbd16fd9d24
#
_entry.id   0ea5d34baa38f3147bd27dbd16fd9d24
#
_cell.length_a   1.000
_cell.length_b   1.000
_cell.length_c   1.000
_cell.angle_alpha   90.00
_cell.angle_beta   90.00
_cell.angle_gamma   90.00
#
_symmetry.space_group_name_H-M   'P 1'
#
loop_
_entity.id
_entity.type
_entity.pdbx_description
1 polymer ?
#
loop_
_entity_poly.entity_id
_entity_poly.type
_entity_poly.pdbx_seq_one_letter_code
_entity_poly.pdbx_strand_id
1 'polypeptide(L)'
;MEVGDGTAFRGVGIIEGSPEKLVGIIHNPSRWKFWIDDLDKGKLLEKKSDFHFVFLQEIDAMWPVKNREIVFESVVSRVGPSQILVEMKSVNHPKAPKNSNVRAKVTYTRYRIDPLEGNRMQVTFENLSDPGGRIPNFMVDWASKSFPVSIIEGLREEMLSPVQEKALLPE
;
A
#
# COMPACT_ATOMS: atom_id res chain seq x y z
N MET A 1 -18.85 -4.47 2.55
CA MET A 1 -19.77 -3.31 2.31
C MET A 1 -19.34 -2.69 0.98
N GLU A 2 -20.17 -2.80 -0.03
CA GLU A 2 -19.94 -2.08 -1.29
C GLU A 2 -20.24 -0.59 -1.04
N VAL A 3 -19.23 0.24 -1.25
CA VAL A 3 -19.37 1.70 -1.15
C VAL A 3 -19.06 2.28 -2.52
N GLY A 4 -20.06 2.51 -3.32
CA GLY A 4 -19.87 2.94 -4.71
C GLY A 4 -19.22 1.85 -5.58
N ASP A 5 -18.47 2.24 -6.62
CA ASP A 5 -17.85 1.32 -7.59
C ASP A 5 -16.54 0.69 -7.09
N GLY A 6 -16.40 0.32 -5.81
CA GLY A 6 -15.18 -0.24 -5.26
C GLY A 6 -15.39 -1.22 -4.10
N THR A 7 -14.34 -2.01 -3.78
CA THR A 7 -14.32 -2.92 -2.66
C THR A 7 -13.48 -2.36 -1.52
N ALA A 8 -14.06 -2.30 -0.31
CA ALA A 8 -13.39 -1.81 0.88
C ALA A 8 -12.79 -2.96 1.70
N PHE A 9 -11.54 -2.81 2.12
CA PHE A 9 -10.81 -3.76 2.96
C PHE A 9 -10.29 -3.06 4.21
N ARG A 10 -10.21 -3.80 5.32
CA ARG A 10 -9.60 -3.32 6.55
C ARG A 10 -8.92 -4.46 7.30
N GLY A 11 -7.68 -4.23 7.75
CA GLY A 11 -6.92 -5.11 8.61
C GLY A 11 -6.29 -4.33 9.75
N VAL A 12 -6.14 -4.97 10.91
CA VAL A 12 -5.46 -4.38 12.07
C VAL A 12 -4.49 -5.41 12.64
N GLY A 13 -3.29 -4.98 12.97
CA GLY A 13 -2.30 -5.84 13.58
C GLY A 13 -1.30 -5.08 14.44
N ILE A 14 -0.66 -5.80 15.36
CA ILE A 14 0.46 -5.29 16.14
C ILE A 14 1.75 -5.68 15.41
N ILE A 15 2.63 -4.71 15.22
CA ILE A 15 3.94 -4.88 14.57
C ILE A 15 5.01 -4.36 15.52
N GLU A 16 6.11 -5.11 15.64
CA GLU A 16 7.27 -4.71 16.41
C GLU A 16 8.20 -3.82 15.58
N GLY A 17 8.75 -2.78 16.20
CA GLY A 17 9.68 -1.84 15.60
C GLY A 17 9.23 -0.40 15.64
N SER A 18 9.93 0.47 14.91
CA SER A 18 9.65 1.92 14.91
C SER A 18 8.80 2.35 13.72
N PRO A 19 7.97 3.40 13.88
CA PRO A 19 7.21 4.00 12.78
C PRO A 19 8.09 4.44 11.60
N GLU A 20 9.29 4.97 11.86
CA GLU A 20 10.22 5.43 10.82
C GLU A 20 10.64 4.27 9.91
N LYS A 21 10.94 3.09 10.50
CA LYS A 21 11.26 1.90 9.73
C LYS A 21 10.07 1.41 8.92
N LEU A 22 8.88 1.39 9.49
CA LEU A 22 7.66 0.95 8.80
C LEU A 22 7.33 1.86 7.62
N VAL A 23 7.39 3.19 7.79
CA VAL A 23 7.18 4.15 6.70
C VAL A 23 8.25 3.98 5.63
N GLY A 24 9.51 3.71 6.01
CA GLY A 24 10.60 3.38 5.08
C GLY A 24 10.27 2.15 4.23
N ILE A 25 9.71 1.09 4.82
CA ILE A 25 9.26 -0.12 4.11
C ILE A 25 8.14 0.22 3.12
N ILE A 26 7.13 0.96 3.56
CA ILE A 26 5.98 1.35 2.74
C ILE A 26 6.43 2.19 1.53
N HIS A 27 7.49 2.99 1.66
CA HIS A 27 8.01 3.85 0.60
C HIS A 27 9.23 3.30 -0.15
N ASN A 28 9.55 2.01 0.01
CA ASN A 28 10.64 1.37 -0.73
C ASN A 28 10.10 0.46 -1.86
N PRO A 29 9.89 1.01 -3.07
CA PRO A 29 9.28 0.26 -4.17
C PRO A 29 10.12 -0.93 -4.64
N SER A 30 11.44 -0.92 -4.43
CA SER A 30 12.32 -2.04 -4.80
C SER A 30 12.09 -3.30 -3.96
N ARG A 31 11.48 -3.13 -2.78
CA ARG A 31 11.22 -4.20 -1.82
C ARG A 31 9.76 -4.66 -1.77
N TRP A 32 8.83 -3.94 -2.35
CA TRP A 32 7.40 -4.27 -2.26
C TRP A 32 7.05 -5.70 -2.67
N LYS A 33 7.70 -6.25 -3.68
CA LYS A 33 7.50 -7.62 -4.15
C LYS A 33 7.79 -8.71 -3.10
N PHE A 34 8.44 -8.37 -1.99
CA PHE A 34 8.77 -9.33 -0.93
C PHE A 34 7.71 -9.38 0.18
N TRP A 35 6.78 -8.41 0.19
CA TRP A 35 5.76 -8.32 1.23
C TRP A 35 4.35 -7.96 0.72
N ILE A 36 4.20 -7.65 -0.56
CA ILE A 36 2.90 -7.48 -1.22
C ILE A 36 2.74 -8.64 -2.20
N ASP A 37 1.69 -9.44 -1.98
CA ASP A 37 1.37 -10.57 -2.85
C ASP A 37 1.07 -10.11 -4.29
N ASP A 38 1.46 -10.93 -5.27
CA ASP A 38 1.23 -10.72 -6.71
C ASP A 38 1.81 -9.42 -7.28
N LEU A 39 2.65 -8.70 -6.53
CA LEU A 39 3.31 -7.51 -7.03
C LEU A 39 4.52 -7.89 -7.90
N ASP A 40 4.49 -7.51 -9.18
CA ASP A 40 5.63 -7.70 -10.10
C ASP A 40 6.66 -6.59 -9.92
N LYS A 41 6.23 -5.32 -10.02
CA LYS A 41 7.13 -4.16 -9.97
C LYS A 41 6.57 -2.99 -9.18
N GLY A 42 7.48 -2.31 -8.50
CA GLY A 42 7.26 -1.00 -7.91
C GLY A 42 8.28 0.00 -8.43
N LYS A 43 7.86 1.23 -8.67
CA LYS A 43 8.73 2.31 -9.14
C LYS A 43 8.33 3.65 -8.54
N LEU A 44 9.34 4.42 -8.09
CA LEU A 44 9.17 5.84 -7.78
C LEU A 44 9.14 6.63 -9.10
N LEU A 45 8.05 7.36 -9.35
CA LEU A 45 7.90 8.25 -10.51
C LEU A 45 8.34 9.68 -10.19
N GLU A 46 8.03 10.15 -8.98
CA GLU A 46 8.36 11.50 -8.53
C GLU A 46 8.46 11.57 -7.00
N LYS A 47 9.45 12.30 -6.50
CA LYS A 47 9.53 12.75 -5.10
C LYS A 47 9.21 14.24 -5.08
N LYS A 48 8.03 14.61 -4.56
CA LYS A 48 7.59 16.01 -4.45
C LYS A 48 8.12 16.68 -3.17
N SER A 49 8.27 15.91 -2.09
CA SER A 49 8.88 16.33 -0.83
C SER A 49 9.35 15.09 -0.05
N ASP A 50 9.89 15.28 1.16
CA ASP A 50 10.25 14.17 2.05
C ASP A 50 9.03 13.35 2.54
N PHE A 51 7.82 13.90 2.38
CA PHE A 51 6.56 13.31 2.83
C PHE A 51 5.53 13.12 1.70
N HIS A 52 5.90 13.41 0.44
CA HIS A 52 4.98 13.33 -0.69
C HIS A 52 5.67 12.73 -1.92
N PHE A 53 5.17 11.59 -2.36
CA PHE A 53 5.75 10.78 -3.43
C PHE A 53 4.68 10.39 -4.44
N VAL A 54 5.09 10.08 -5.67
CA VAL A 54 4.24 9.43 -6.67
C VAL A 54 4.91 8.13 -7.11
N PHE A 55 4.14 7.06 -7.07
CA PHE A 55 4.61 5.71 -7.38
C PHE A 55 3.78 5.06 -8.48
N LEU A 56 4.38 4.06 -9.09
CA LEU A 56 3.74 3.06 -9.94
C LEU A 56 3.85 1.69 -9.27
N GLN A 57 2.75 0.94 -9.25
CA GLN A 57 2.73 -0.50 -8.96
C GLN A 57 2.21 -1.26 -10.18
N GLU A 58 2.86 -2.37 -10.52
CA GLU A 58 2.40 -3.35 -11.50
C GLU A 58 2.10 -4.65 -10.76
N ILE A 59 0.89 -5.16 -10.95
CA ILE A 59 0.36 -6.34 -10.25
C ILE A 59 0.08 -7.41 -11.27
N ASP A 60 0.67 -8.59 -11.06
CA ASP A 60 0.38 -9.76 -11.86
C ASP A 60 -0.98 -10.33 -11.51
N ALA A 61 -1.78 -10.57 -12.52
CA ALA A 61 -3.08 -11.21 -12.34
C ALA A 61 -3.04 -12.63 -12.90
N MET A 62 -3.76 -13.54 -12.24
CA MET A 62 -3.91 -14.91 -12.71
C MET A 62 -4.70 -14.92 -14.03
N TRP A 63 -4.13 -15.60 -15.04
CA TRP A 63 -4.84 -15.82 -16.31
C TRP A 63 -6.26 -16.40 -16.08
N PRO A 64 -7.31 -15.95 -16.77
CA PRO A 64 -7.33 -15.08 -17.97
C PRO A 64 -7.46 -13.56 -17.69
N VAL A 65 -7.23 -13.15 -16.48
CA VAL A 65 -7.35 -11.75 -16.04
C VAL A 65 -6.09 -10.97 -16.44
N LYS A 66 -6.25 -9.78 -17.04
CA LYS A 66 -5.11 -8.94 -17.42
C LYS A 66 -4.41 -8.39 -16.19
N ASN A 67 -3.11 -8.15 -16.29
CA ASN A 67 -2.34 -7.45 -15.27
C ASN A 67 -2.90 -6.06 -15.00
N ARG A 68 -2.73 -5.61 -13.77
CA ARG A 68 -3.13 -4.28 -13.31
C ARG A 68 -1.92 -3.40 -13.10
N GLU A 69 -2.14 -2.11 -13.24
CA GLU A 69 -1.19 -1.12 -12.78
C GLU A 69 -1.92 -0.01 -12.01
N ILE A 70 -1.24 0.55 -11.04
CA ILE A 70 -1.74 1.64 -10.21
C ILE A 70 -0.70 2.75 -10.22
N VAL A 71 -1.12 3.97 -10.55
CA VAL A 71 -0.33 5.18 -10.34
C VAL A 71 -0.99 5.95 -9.21
N PHE A 72 -0.23 6.21 -8.15
CA PHE A 72 -0.78 6.83 -6.96
C PHE A 72 0.22 7.79 -6.31
N GLU A 73 -0.29 8.83 -5.70
CA GLU A 73 0.47 9.64 -4.76
C GLU A 73 0.36 9.05 -3.35
N SER A 74 1.41 9.22 -2.58
CA SER A 74 1.50 8.85 -1.17
C SER A 74 1.92 10.04 -0.34
N VAL A 75 1.14 10.36 0.68
CA VAL A 75 1.41 11.46 1.61
C VAL A 75 1.53 10.92 3.02
N VAL A 76 2.62 11.29 3.70
CA VAL A 76 2.82 11.01 5.13
C VAL A 76 2.43 12.24 5.92
N SER A 77 1.60 12.05 6.93
CA SER A 77 1.17 13.13 7.83
C SER A 77 1.11 12.66 9.29
N ARG A 78 1.29 13.60 10.21
CA ARG A 78 1.00 13.40 11.62
C ARG A 78 -0.47 13.75 11.88
N VAL A 79 -1.23 12.84 12.46
CA VAL A 79 -2.68 13.03 12.70
C VAL A 79 -3.05 13.06 14.17
N GLY A 80 -2.06 13.04 15.06
CA GLY A 80 -2.21 13.12 16.51
C GLY A 80 -0.86 13.35 17.19
N PRO A 81 -0.77 13.32 18.52
CA PRO A 81 0.48 13.56 19.24
C PRO A 81 1.63 12.66 18.80
N SER A 82 1.34 11.40 18.46
CA SER A 82 2.32 10.40 18.04
C SER A 82 1.87 9.56 16.84
N GLN A 83 0.66 9.77 16.35
CA GLN A 83 0.05 8.96 15.28
C GLN A 83 0.52 9.42 13.91
N ILE A 84 0.89 8.47 13.06
CA ILE A 84 1.28 8.72 11.66
C ILE A 84 0.22 8.11 10.74
N LEU A 85 -0.11 8.83 9.68
CA LEU A 85 -0.95 8.37 8.59
C LEU A 85 -0.15 8.41 7.29
N VAL A 86 -0.07 7.28 6.60
CA VAL A 86 0.34 7.22 5.19
C VAL A 86 -0.92 7.04 4.37
N GLU A 87 -1.29 8.02 3.58
CA GLU A 87 -2.46 7.97 2.70
C GLU A 87 -2.03 7.98 1.24
N MET A 88 -2.61 7.06 0.46
CA MET A 88 -2.35 6.89 -0.96
C MET A 88 -3.65 7.03 -1.75
N LYS A 89 -3.58 7.70 -2.91
CA LYS A 89 -4.70 7.90 -3.84
C LYS A 89 -4.21 7.85 -5.27
N SER A 90 -5.01 7.28 -6.16
CA SER A 90 -4.70 7.28 -7.60
C SER A 90 -4.61 8.70 -8.14
N VAL A 91 -3.58 8.92 -8.97
CA VAL A 91 -3.36 10.18 -9.68
C VAL A 91 -2.97 9.92 -11.13
N ASN A 92 -3.16 10.93 -11.98
CA ASN A 92 -2.57 10.94 -13.30
C ASN A 92 -1.15 11.49 -13.22
N HIS A 93 -0.22 10.86 -13.95
CA HIS A 93 1.17 11.29 -13.98
C HIS A 93 1.77 11.15 -15.38
N PRO A 94 2.53 12.13 -15.90
CA PRO A 94 3.07 12.10 -17.26
C PRO A 94 4.07 10.96 -17.50
N LYS A 95 4.75 10.48 -16.46
CA LYS A 95 5.67 9.33 -16.53
C LYS A 95 4.97 7.98 -16.37
N ALA A 96 3.63 7.96 -16.25
CA ALA A 96 2.87 6.71 -16.18
C ALA A 96 3.02 5.95 -17.53
N PRO A 97 3.20 4.61 -17.48
CA PRO A 97 3.35 3.84 -18.71
C PRO A 97 2.07 3.89 -19.55
N LYS A 98 2.26 3.82 -20.88
CA LYS A 98 1.20 3.64 -21.87
C LYS A 98 1.29 2.20 -22.38
N ASN A 99 0.72 1.28 -21.67
CA ASN A 99 0.73 -0.14 -21.99
C ASN A 99 -0.69 -0.72 -22.07
N SER A 100 -0.80 -2.06 -22.18
CA SER A 100 -2.08 -2.77 -22.27
C SER A 100 -2.63 -3.24 -20.92
N ASN A 101 -1.97 -2.93 -19.81
CA ASN A 101 -2.44 -3.27 -18.48
C ASN A 101 -3.71 -2.49 -18.13
N VAL A 102 -4.53 -3.08 -17.29
CA VAL A 102 -5.72 -2.38 -16.78
C VAL A 102 -5.28 -1.39 -15.72
N ARG A 103 -5.63 -0.11 -15.88
CA ARG A 103 -5.39 0.92 -14.87
C ARG A 103 -6.42 0.78 -13.76
N ALA A 104 -6.01 0.20 -12.62
CA ALA A 104 -6.84 0.15 -11.42
C ALA A 104 -6.89 1.53 -10.74
N LYS A 105 -7.97 1.80 -10.03
CA LYS A 105 -8.20 3.06 -9.32
C LYS A 105 -8.26 2.80 -7.83
N VAL A 106 -7.40 3.46 -7.08
CA VAL A 106 -7.41 3.49 -5.62
C VAL A 106 -8.07 4.79 -5.17
N THR A 107 -9.21 4.68 -4.51
CA THR A 107 -9.88 5.83 -3.88
C THR A 107 -9.08 6.26 -2.66
N TYR A 108 -8.67 5.29 -1.83
CA TYR A 108 -7.64 5.45 -0.80
C TYR A 108 -7.02 4.12 -0.42
N THR A 109 -5.74 4.15 -0.07
CA THR A 109 -5.07 3.18 0.78
C THR A 109 -4.51 3.94 1.96
N ARG A 110 -4.74 3.46 3.19
CA ARG A 110 -4.29 4.11 4.42
C ARG A 110 -3.57 3.13 5.30
N TYR A 111 -2.41 3.55 5.79
CA TYR A 111 -1.72 2.90 6.90
C TYR A 111 -1.73 3.89 8.06
N ARG A 112 -2.56 3.63 9.05
CA ARG A 112 -2.55 4.37 10.30
C ARG A 112 -1.66 3.64 11.28
N ILE A 113 -0.68 4.36 11.81
CA ILE A 113 0.36 3.84 12.69
C ILE A 113 0.20 4.50 14.04
N ASP A 114 -0.19 3.73 15.02
CA ASP A 114 -0.40 4.14 16.41
C ASP A 114 0.71 3.52 17.27
N PRO A 115 1.76 4.30 17.68
CA PRO A 115 2.82 3.79 18.55
C PRO A 115 2.28 3.29 19.89
N LEU A 116 2.82 2.19 20.36
CA LEU A 116 2.50 1.56 21.64
C LEU A 116 3.75 1.44 22.50
N GLU A 117 3.59 1.08 23.77
CA GLU A 117 4.71 0.77 24.66
C GLU A 117 5.50 -0.44 24.18
N GLY A 118 6.79 -0.50 24.52
CA GLY A 118 7.65 -1.65 24.26
C GLY A 118 8.08 -1.82 22.81
N ASN A 119 8.37 -0.71 22.10
CA ASN A 119 8.81 -0.72 20.69
C ASN A 119 7.83 -1.46 19.77
N ARG A 120 6.55 -1.28 19.99
CA ARG A 120 5.45 -1.85 19.21
C ARG A 120 4.56 -0.75 18.64
N MET A 121 3.81 -1.07 17.63
CA MET A 121 2.79 -0.19 17.05
C MET A 121 1.57 -1.00 16.61
N GLN A 122 0.40 -0.40 16.74
CA GLN A 122 -0.79 -0.90 16.05
C GLN A 122 -0.83 -0.28 14.66
N VAL A 123 -0.95 -1.14 13.66
CA VAL A 123 -1.10 -0.72 12.27
C VAL A 123 -2.50 -1.07 11.82
N THR A 124 -3.24 -0.05 11.38
CA THR A 124 -4.54 -0.22 10.73
C THR A 124 -4.34 0.03 9.25
N PHE A 125 -4.56 -1.00 8.45
CA PHE A 125 -4.58 -0.94 6.99
C PHE A 125 -6.01 -0.82 6.50
N GLU A 126 -6.27 0.16 5.63
CA GLU A 126 -7.56 0.34 4.97
C GLU A 126 -7.33 0.57 3.47
N ASN A 127 -8.16 -0.04 2.65
CA ASN A 127 -8.14 0.16 1.21
C ASN A 127 -9.56 0.25 0.67
N LEU A 128 -9.79 1.18 -0.23
CA LEU A 128 -10.95 1.25 -1.10
C LEU A 128 -10.45 1.42 -2.53
N SER A 129 -10.65 0.42 -3.35
CA SER A 129 -10.15 0.40 -4.73
C SER A 129 -11.12 -0.28 -5.68
N ASP A 130 -11.05 0.17 -6.92
CA ASP A 130 -11.67 -0.48 -8.08
C ASP A 130 -10.55 -1.09 -8.93
N PRO A 131 -10.45 -2.41 -9.01
CA PRO A 131 -9.42 -3.08 -9.80
C PRO A 131 -9.61 -2.88 -11.30
N GLY A 132 -10.74 -2.35 -11.74
CA GLY A 132 -11.08 -2.15 -13.15
C GLY A 132 -11.27 -3.45 -13.95
N GLY A 133 -11.89 -3.33 -15.12
CA GLY A 133 -12.11 -4.48 -15.99
C GLY A 133 -13.09 -5.51 -15.43
N ARG A 134 -13.13 -6.69 -16.04
CA ARG A 134 -13.97 -7.79 -15.57
C ARG A 134 -13.15 -8.71 -14.67
N ILE A 135 -13.58 -8.86 -13.42
CA ILE A 135 -13.01 -9.80 -12.45
C ILE A 135 -14.14 -10.72 -11.98
N PRO A 136 -13.94 -12.04 -11.96
CA PRO A 136 -14.91 -12.97 -11.41
C PRO A 136 -15.18 -12.69 -9.91
N ASN A 137 -16.43 -12.72 -9.47
CA ASN A 137 -16.82 -12.41 -8.10
C ASN A 137 -16.08 -13.25 -7.05
N PHE A 138 -15.82 -14.54 -7.33
CA PHE A 138 -15.10 -15.39 -6.38
C PHE A 138 -13.67 -14.91 -6.11
N MET A 139 -13.02 -14.25 -7.09
CA MET A 139 -11.68 -13.65 -6.90
C MET A 139 -11.76 -12.40 -6.04
N VAL A 140 -12.82 -11.60 -6.17
CA VAL A 140 -13.07 -10.44 -5.32
C VAL A 140 -13.32 -10.89 -3.88
N ASP A 141 -14.14 -11.93 -3.68
CA ASP A 141 -14.45 -12.49 -2.37
C ASP A 141 -13.21 -13.10 -1.68
N TRP A 142 -12.36 -13.78 -2.45
CA TRP A 142 -11.11 -14.32 -1.93
C TRP A 142 -10.15 -13.20 -1.52
N ALA A 143 -9.91 -12.23 -2.40
CA ALA A 143 -9.04 -11.09 -2.12
C ALA A 143 -9.53 -10.29 -0.91
N SER A 144 -10.84 -10.11 -0.73
CA SER A 144 -11.40 -9.35 0.39
C SER A 144 -11.10 -9.97 1.77
N LYS A 145 -10.90 -11.27 1.82
CA LYS A 145 -10.62 -12.00 3.07
C LYS A 145 -9.12 -12.13 3.37
N SER A 146 -8.31 -12.33 2.34
CA SER A 146 -6.88 -12.62 2.50
C SER A 146 -6.01 -11.37 2.45
N PHE A 147 -6.32 -10.43 1.58
CA PHE A 147 -5.46 -9.28 1.29
C PHE A 147 -5.10 -8.41 2.52
N PRO A 148 -6.05 -8.01 3.40
CA PRO A 148 -5.68 -7.21 4.57
C PRO A 148 -4.78 -7.95 5.56
N VAL A 149 -4.96 -9.26 5.67
CA VAL A 149 -4.14 -10.11 6.55
C VAL A 149 -2.75 -10.24 5.96
N SER A 150 -2.63 -10.55 4.66
CA SER A 150 -1.33 -10.70 4.00
C SER A 150 -0.51 -9.41 4.04
N ILE A 151 -1.12 -8.24 3.92
CA ILE A 151 -0.42 -6.96 4.06
C ILE A 151 0.19 -6.79 5.46
N ILE A 152 -0.57 -7.07 6.52
CA ILE A 152 -0.06 -6.96 7.90
C ILE A 152 1.04 -7.99 8.18
N GLU A 153 0.88 -9.22 7.71
CA GLU A 153 1.87 -10.28 7.86
C GLU A 153 3.14 -9.97 7.06
N GLY A 154 3.00 -9.55 5.80
CA GLY A 154 4.13 -9.14 4.97
C GLY A 154 4.92 -7.98 5.57
N LEU A 155 4.24 -6.98 6.16
CA LEU A 155 4.91 -5.90 6.88
C LEU A 155 5.65 -6.40 8.11
N ARG A 156 5.09 -7.36 8.88
CA ARG A 156 5.79 -7.98 10.02
C ARG A 156 7.09 -8.67 9.59
N GLU A 157 7.03 -9.46 8.53
CA GLU A 157 8.19 -10.17 8.00
C GLU A 157 9.25 -9.18 7.48
N GLU A 158 8.84 -8.18 6.72
CA GLU A 158 9.77 -7.19 6.17
C GLU A 158 10.39 -6.30 7.26
N MET A 159 9.71 -6.06 8.38
CA MET A 159 10.29 -5.38 9.55
C MET A 159 11.48 -6.13 10.15
N LEU A 160 11.61 -7.44 9.94
CA LEU A 160 12.77 -8.23 10.36
C LEU A 160 13.96 -8.08 9.40
N SER A 161 13.75 -7.55 8.20
CA SER A 161 14.82 -7.34 7.22
C SER A 161 15.84 -6.29 7.71
N PRO A 162 17.16 -6.56 7.59
CA PRO A 162 18.19 -5.60 7.95
C PRO A 162 18.37 -4.47 6.92
N VAL A 163 17.76 -4.58 5.74
CA VAL A 163 18.03 -3.75 4.56
C VAL A 163 17.23 -2.44 4.55
N GLN A 164 16.34 -2.22 5.53
CA GLN A 164 15.41 -1.08 5.48
C GLN A 164 16.02 0.21 6.03
N GLU A 165 15.97 1.27 5.22
CA GLU A 165 16.26 2.62 5.65
C GLU A 165 15.10 3.21 6.45
N LYS A 166 15.41 4.01 7.47
CA LYS A 166 14.40 4.73 8.23
C LYS A 166 13.96 5.97 7.45
N ALA A 167 12.67 6.14 7.30
CA ALA A 167 12.09 7.35 6.73
C ALA A 167 12.12 8.52 7.74
N LEU A 168 12.12 9.74 7.22
CA LEU A 168 11.76 10.90 7.99
C LEU A 168 10.26 10.86 8.30
N LEU A 169 9.87 11.35 9.46
CA LEU A 169 8.47 11.55 9.83
C LEU A 169 8.17 13.04 9.97
N PRO A 170 6.96 13.49 9.63
CA PRO A 170 6.56 14.87 9.85
C PRO A 170 6.49 15.19 11.35
N GLU A 171 6.85 16.42 11.70
CA GLU A 171 6.79 16.95 13.07
C GLU A 171 5.34 17.11 13.56
#